data_78f967335549882cdc5cb4da49db5563
#
_entry.id   78f967335549882cdc5cb4da49db5563
#
_cell.length_a   1.000
_cell.length_b   1.000
_cell.length_c   1.000
_cell.angle_alpha   90.00
_cell.angle_beta   90.00
_cell.angle_gamma   90.00
#
_symmetry.space_group_name_H-M   'P 1'
#
loop_
_entity.id
_entity.type
_entity.pdbx_description
1 polymer ?
#
loop_
_entity_poly.entity_id
_entity_poly.type
_entity_poly.pdbx_seq_one_letter_code
_entity_poly.pdbx_strand_id
1 'polypeptide(L)'
;MKQIHVILELGKDGYGVCFREIDNIFGFGETVESAKKDAEDVIKFYIDCLQKDNEPIPEILTGEYELLFEFDVECLTKLAVA
;
A
#
# COMPACT_ATOMS: atom_id res chain seq x y z
N MET A 1 -10.08 -5.50 -15.00
CA MET A 1 -9.02 -5.77 -14.00
C MET A 1 -9.30 -4.97 -12.73
N LYS A 2 -9.12 -5.61 -11.58
CA LYS A 2 -9.32 -4.95 -10.30
C LYS A 2 -8.19 -3.96 -10.04
N GLN A 3 -8.50 -2.85 -9.37
CA GLN A 3 -7.53 -1.80 -9.08
C GLN A 3 -7.39 -1.61 -7.58
N ILE A 4 -6.16 -1.61 -7.11
CA ILE A 4 -5.84 -1.36 -5.70
C ILE A 4 -5.09 -0.03 -5.64
N HIS A 5 -5.65 0.92 -4.91
CA HIS A 5 -5.04 2.24 -4.77
C HIS A 5 -4.02 2.21 -3.64
N VAL A 6 -2.77 2.48 -4.00
CA VAL A 6 -1.65 2.51 -3.05
C VAL A 6 -1.34 3.97 -2.77
N ILE A 7 -1.51 4.36 -1.52
CA ILE A 7 -1.33 5.75 -1.09
C ILE A 7 0.05 5.91 -0.47
N LEU A 8 0.85 6.80 -1.04
CA LEU A 8 2.17 7.11 -0.53
C LEU A 8 2.09 8.40 0.29
N GLU A 9 2.42 8.32 1.56
CA GLU A 9 2.39 9.47 2.46
C GLU A 9 3.81 9.87 2.81
N LEU A 10 4.19 11.09 2.46
CA LEU A 10 5.52 11.61 2.78
C LEU A 10 5.62 11.85 4.28
N GLY A 11 6.59 11.21 4.90
CA GLY A 11 6.88 11.39 6.30
C GLY A 11 8.27 11.95 6.50
N LYS A 12 8.69 12.01 7.76
CA LYS A 12 9.99 12.55 8.13
C LYS A 12 11.16 11.74 7.58
N ASP A 13 11.03 10.41 7.61
CA ASP A 13 12.12 9.51 7.25
C ASP A 13 11.91 8.77 5.93
N GLY A 14 10.86 9.09 5.21
CA GLY A 14 10.55 8.43 3.96
C GLY A 14 9.06 8.44 3.66
N TYR A 15 8.60 7.40 2.99
CA TYR A 15 7.21 7.30 2.55
C TYR A 15 6.51 6.14 3.23
N GLY A 16 5.41 6.46 3.93
CA GLY A 16 4.51 5.43 4.43
C GLY A 16 3.61 4.95 3.30
N VAL A 17 3.21 3.69 3.36
CA VAL A 17 2.35 3.08 2.34
C VAL A 17 1.09 2.57 3.00
N CYS A 18 -0.06 2.94 2.45
CA CYS A 18 -1.32 2.36 2.86
C CYS A 18 -2.16 2.07 1.62
N PHE A 19 -3.26 1.36 1.81
CA PHE A 19 -4.08 0.89 0.70
C PHE A 19 -5.52 1.32 0.94
N ARG A 20 -6.15 1.87 -0.10
CA ARG A 20 -7.53 2.35 0.04
C ARG A 20 -8.52 1.23 0.28
N GLU A 21 -8.32 0.10 -0.40
CA GLU A 21 -9.25 -1.03 -0.36
C GLU A 21 -8.94 -2.05 0.73
N ILE A 22 -7.80 -1.92 1.41
CA ILE A 22 -7.35 -2.86 2.43
C ILE A 22 -6.87 -2.06 3.64
N ASP A 23 -7.47 -2.31 4.81
CA ASP A 23 -7.25 -1.48 5.99
C ASP A 23 -6.14 -1.93 6.93
N ASN A 24 -5.78 -3.20 6.89
CA ASN A 24 -4.95 -3.79 7.93
C ASN A 24 -3.53 -4.14 7.50
N ILE A 25 -3.05 -3.56 6.42
CA ILE A 25 -1.67 -3.72 6.00
C ILE A 25 -1.05 -2.36 5.68
N PHE A 26 0.25 -2.25 5.94
CA PHE A 26 0.99 -1.01 5.74
C PHE A 26 2.38 -1.33 5.26
N GLY A 27 3.01 -0.38 4.60
CA GLY A 27 4.38 -0.51 4.14
C GLY A 27 5.17 0.76 4.39
N PHE A 28 6.43 0.73 4.02
CA PHE A 28 7.33 1.86 4.19
C PHE A 28 8.49 1.76 3.21
N GLY A 29 9.00 2.89 2.75
CA GLY A 29 10.21 2.95 1.95
C GLY A 29 10.87 4.31 2.10
N GLU A 30 12.18 4.35 2.07
CA GLU A 30 12.93 5.60 2.17
C GLU A 30 12.78 6.45 0.91
N THR A 31 12.58 5.80 -0.22
CA THR A 31 12.38 6.45 -1.51
C THR A 31 11.04 6.03 -2.11
N VAL A 32 10.58 6.75 -3.14
CA VAL A 32 9.36 6.37 -3.84
C VAL A 32 9.49 4.97 -4.42
N GLU A 33 10.63 4.66 -5.03
CA GLU A 33 10.84 3.34 -5.64
C GLU A 33 10.81 2.21 -4.61
N SER A 34 11.48 2.41 -3.48
CA SER A 34 11.49 1.39 -2.43
C SER A 34 10.11 1.25 -1.79
N ALA A 35 9.37 2.35 -1.64
CA ALA A 35 8.01 2.30 -1.11
C ALA A 35 7.07 1.52 -2.05
N LYS A 36 7.19 1.74 -3.36
CA LYS A 36 6.40 0.99 -4.34
C LYS A 36 6.70 -0.49 -4.30
N LYS A 37 7.97 -0.84 -4.18
CA LYS A 37 8.37 -2.24 -4.08
C LYS A 37 7.84 -2.87 -2.80
N ASP A 38 7.93 -2.14 -1.70
CA ASP A 38 7.43 -2.62 -0.41
C ASP A 38 5.92 -2.86 -0.47
N ALA A 39 5.19 -1.99 -1.17
CA ALA A 39 3.75 -2.17 -1.36
C ALA A 39 3.45 -3.51 -2.03
N GLU A 40 4.18 -3.87 -3.05
CA GLU A 40 4.01 -5.15 -3.73
C GLU A 40 4.32 -6.32 -2.79
N ASP A 41 5.43 -6.21 -2.05
CA ASP A 41 5.87 -7.26 -1.13
C ASP A 41 4.88 -7.45 0.03
N VAL A 42 4.35 -6.36 0.56
CA VAL A 42 3.38 -6.41 1.65
C VAL A 42 2.10 -7.13 1.23
N ILE A 43 1.62 -6.87 0.03
CA ILE A 43 0.42 -7.55 -0.47
C ILE A 43 0.67 -9.04 -0.63
N LYS A 44 1.80 -9.43 -1.20
CA LYS A 44 2.16 -10.84 -1.35
C LYS A 44 2.27 -11.54 -0.01
N PHE A 45 2.89 -10.88 0.95
CA PHE A 45 3.03 -11.41 2.30
C PHE A 45 1.68 -11.58 2.97
N TYR A 46 0.78 -10.61 2.80
CA TYR A 46 -0.56 -10.67 3.34
C TYR A 46 -1.35 -11.86 2.79
N ILE A 47 -1.31 -12.05 1.47
CA ILE A 47 -1.98 -13.20 0.84
C ILE A 47 -1.41 -14.51 1.37
N ASP A 48 -0.08 -14.59 1.49
CA ASP A 48 0.58 -15.79 2.00
C ASP A 48 0.14 -16.12 3.43
N CYS A 49 0.07 -15.11 4.28
CA CYS A 49 -0.40 -15.29 5.65
C CYS A 49 -1.84 -15.80 5.71
N LEU A 50 -2.72 -15.23 4.88
CA LEU A 50 -4.11 -15.65 4.83
C LEU A 50 -4.23 -17.11 4.39
N GLN A 51 -3.44 -17.52 3.41
CA GLN A 51 -3.45 -18.91 2.94
C GLN A 51 -2.97 -19.88 4.01
N LYS A 52 -1.93 -19.51 4.75
CA LYS A 52 -1.41 -20.35 5.82
C LYS A 52 -2.40 -20.52 6.96
N ASP A 53 -3.19 -19.51 7.23
CA ASP A 53 -4.18 -19.53 8.30
C ASP A 53 -5.55 -20.05 7.83
N ASN A 54 -5.65 -20.47 6.58
CA ASN A 54 -6.90 -20.88 5.94
C ASN A 54 -7.99 -19.82 6.04
N GLU A 55 -7.58 -18.56 5.98
CA GLU A 55 -8.51 -17.44 5.98
C GLU A 55 -8.88 -17.06 4.55
N PRO A 56 -10.11 -16.55 4.31
CA PRO A 56 -10.50 -16.17 2.97
C PRO A 56 -9.70 -14.96 2.49
N ILE A 57 -9.29 -15.02 1.22
CA ILE A 57 -8.58 -13.90 0.58
C ILE A 57 -9.62 -12.88 0.14
N PRO A 58 -9.43 -11.58 0.45
CA PRO A 58 -10.35 -10.53 -0.01
C PRO A 58 -10.55 -10.58 -1.51
N GLU A 59 -11.77 -10.37 -1.96
CA GLU A 59 -12.08 -10.46 -3.38
C GLU A 59 -11.19 -9.57 -4.25
N ILE A 60 -10.83 -8.40 -3.75
CA ILE A 60 -9.98 -7.46 -4.48
C ILE A 60 -8.60 -8.04 -4.79
N LEU A 61 -8.13 -9.00 -4.02
CA LEU A 61 -6.83 -9.65 -4.19
C LEU A 61 -6.90 -10.99 -4.92
N THR A 62 -8.09 -11.44 -5.30
CA THR A 62 -8.24 -12.70 -6.06
C THR A 62 -8.12 -12.41 -7.56
N GLY A 63 -7.47 -13.35 -8.28
CA GLY A 63 -7.27 -13.20 -9.71
C GLY A 63 -6.26 -12.11 -10.02
N GLU A 64 -6.49 -11.40 -11.13
CA GLU A 64 -5.59 -10.34 -11.56
C GLU A 64 -6.00 -8.99 -10.98
N TYR A 65 -5.01 -8.21 -10.60
CA TYR A 65 -5.21 -6.85 -10.12
C TYR A 65 -4.01 -6.00 -10.52
N GLU A 66 -4.20 -4.67 -10.51
CA GLU A 66 -3.11 -3.74 -10.75
C GLU A 66 -3.02 -2.75 -9.61
N LEU A 67 -1.82 -2.23 -9.37
CA LEU A 67 -1.58 -1.25 -8.32
C LEU A 67 -1.53 0.14 -8.93
N LEU A 68 -2.33 1.06 -8.40
CA LEU A 68 -2.34 2.45 -8.82
C LEU A 68 -1.73 3.26 -7.68
N PHE A 69 -0.59 3.86 -7.94
CA PHE A 69 0.14 4.62 -6.93
C PHE A 69 -0.27 6.09 -6.98
N GLU A 70 -0.56 6.65 -5.80
CA GLU A 70 -0.88 8.07 -5.70
C GLU A 70 -0.30 8.64 -4.41
N PHE A 71 -0.08 9.94 -4.40
CA PHE A 71 0.45 10.63 -3.23
C PHE A 71 -0.67 11.23 -2.42
N ASP A 72 -0.48 11.28 -1.09
CA ASP A 72 -1.41 11.95 -0.20
C ASP A 72 -1.18 13.46 -0.30
N VAL A 73 -2.01 14.13 -1.08
CA VAL A 73 -1.90 15.56 -1.32
C VAL A 73 -2.14 16.37 -0.05
N GLU A 74 -3.06 15.94 0.80
CA GLU A 74 -3.33 16.61 2.06
C GLU A 74 -2.12 16.61 2.98
N CYS A 75 -1.43 15.47 3.05
CA CYS A 75 -0.23 15.36 3.85
C CYS A 75 0.85 16.31 3.34
N LEU A 76 1.04 16.37 2.02
CA LEU A 76 2.00 17.27 1.41
C LEU A 76 1.65 18.74 1.68
N THR A 77 0.37 19.08 1.61
CA THR A 77 -0.11 20.43 1.87
C THR A 77 0.17 20.84 3.32
N LYS A 78 -0.07 19.95 4.25
CA LYS A 78 0.19 20.20 5.68
C LYS A 78 1.67 20.42 5.94
N LEU A 79 2.53 19.62 5.29
CA LEU A 79 3.97 19.79 5.43
C LEU A 79 4.46 21.12 4.84
N ALA A 80 3.85 21.56 3.74
CA ALA A 80 4.21 22.82 3.11
C ALA A 80 3.80 24.03 3.94
N VAL A 81 2.72 23.93 4.68
CA VAL A 81 2.19 25.02 5.53
C VAL A 81 2.87 25.05 6.88
N ALA A 82 3.28 23.92 7.37
CA ALA A 82 3.97 23.83 8.65
C ALA A 82 5.41 24.34 8.57
#